data_36ff4a067fa2c2f63562771eea06da60
#
_entry.id   36ff4a067fa2c2f63562771eea06da60
#
_cell.length_a   1.000
_cell.length_b   1.000
_cell.length_c   1.000
_cell.angle_alpha   90.00
_cell.angle_beta   90.00
_cell.angle_gamma   90.00
#
_symmetry.space_group_name_H-M   'P 1'
#
loop_
_entity.id
_entity.type
_entity.pdbx_description
1 polymer ?
#
loop_
_entity_poly.entity_id
_entity_poly.type
_entity_poly.pdbx_seq_one_letter_code
_entity_poly.pdbx_strand_id
1 'polypeptide(L)'
;MIKLLAKNGGVIQMTFSGVFTSKKFREQSAAYKLVKADFIKVNNLDEALDADKSKIDAFEEAYELEKPYDVGTLGLVLDHFEHVINLVGIDYVGIGSDFDGVSGILPETLKDVASYPNLIAGLLERGYTEQEIKKLLSGNLMRVWQQVEEYAASH
;
A
#
# COMPACT_ATOMS: atom_id res chain seq x y z
N MET A 1 -12.52 -5.96 12.30
CA MET A 1 -12.88 -5.56 10.94
C MET A 1 -12.57 -6.66 9.93
N ILE A 2 -11.31 -7.11 9.73
CA ILE A 2 -10.90 -8.15 8.76
C ILE A 2 -11.69 -9.46 8.92
N LYS A 3 -11.84 -9.98 10.14
CA LYS A 3 -12.66 -11.20 10.42
C LYS A 3 -14.13 -11.05 10.05
N LEU A 4 -14.69 -9.84 10.15
CA LEU A 4 -16.08 -9.57 9.75
C LEU A 4 -16.23 -9.53 8.23
N LEU A 5 -15.23 -8.98 7.53
CA LEU A 5 -15.17 -9.00 6.08
C LEU A 5 -15.14 -10.43 5.54
N ALA A 6 -14.29 -11.30 6.09
CA ALA A 6 -14.24 -12.71 5.72
C ALA A 6 -15.56 -13.44 6.04
N LYS A 7 -16.16 -13.18 7.21
CA LYS A 7 -17.48 -13.75 7.57
C LYS A 7 -18.58 -13.33 6.58
N ASN A 8 -18.48 -12.14 6.01
CA ASN A 8 -19.39 -11.65 4.97
C ASN A 8 -19.09 -12.20 3.57
N GLY A 9 -18.07 -13.04 3.40
CA GLY A 9 -17.64 -13.59 2.11
C GLY A 9 -16.85 -12.63 1.22
N GLY A 10 -16.47 -11.45 1.71
CA GLY A 10 -15.75 -10.44 0.97
C GLY A 10 -14.29 -10.77 0.70
N VAL A 11 -13.57 -9.85 0.06
CA VAL A 11 -12.13 -9.93 -0.21
C VAL A 11 -11.46 -8.60 0.17
N ILE A 12 -10.30 -8.67 0.83
CA ILE A 12 -9.48 -7.50 1.12
C ILE A 12 -8.39 -7.38 0.07
N GLN A 13 -8.32 -6.23 -0.61
CA GLN A 13 -7.31 -5.92 -1.62
C GLN A 13 -6.11 -5.26 -0.93
N MET A 14 -4.96 -5.95 -0.94
CA MET A 14 -3.75 -5.51 -0.24
C MET A 14 -2.99 -4.48 -1.05
N THR A 15 -2.77 -3.30 -0.46
CA THR A 15 -1.91 -2.25 -1.05
C THR A 15 -0.43 -2.56 -0.82
N PHE A 16 0.44 -2.02 -1.69
CA PHE A 16 1.90 -2.16 -1.58
C PHE A 16 2.57 -0.93 -0.96
N SER A 17 1.83 0.16 -0.80
CA SER A 17 2.39 1.43 -0.36
C SER A 17 3.06 1.35 1.01
N GLY A 18 4.27 1.93 1.10
CA GLY A 18 5.02 2.10 2.33
C GLY A 18 4.27 2.84 3.43
N VAL A 19 3.31 3.71 3.05
CA VAL A 19 2.42 4.39 4.01
C VAL A 19 1.71 3.40 4.93
N PHE A 20 1.28 2.27 4.39
CA PHE A 20 0.54 1.24 5.12
C PHE A 20 1.43 0.10 5.59
N THR A 21 2.46 -0.26 4.82
CA THR A 21 3.29 -1.44 5.08
C THR A 21 4.53 -1.15 5.93
N SER A 22 5.12 0.07 5.85
CA SER A 22 6.34 0.40 6.57
C SER A 22 6.08 1.23 7.85
N LYS A 23 6.43 0.65 9.00
CA LYS A 23 6.43 1.41 10.26
C LYS A 23 7.44 2.56 10.21
N LYS A 24 8.62 2.32 9.64
CA LYS A 24 9.69 3.31 9.52
C LYS A 24 9.27 4.49 8.65
N PHE A 25 8.58 4.24 7.53
CA PHE A 25 7.99 5.31 6.73
C PHE A 25 7.06 6.22 7.56
N ARG A 26 6.15 5.62 8.35
CA ARG A 26 5.21 6.38 9.17
C ARG A 26 5.92 7.22 10.25
N GLU A 27 6.98 6.68 10.86
CA GLU A 27 7.79 7.39 11.84
C GLU A 27 8.55 8.56 11.20
N GLN A 28 9.16 8.35 10.02
CA GLN A 28 9.83 9.39 9.25
C GLN A 28 8.85 10.48 8.78
N SER A 29 7.68 10.11 8.28
CA SER A 29 6.63 11.05 7.86
C SER A 29 6.11 11.89 9.05
N ALA A 30 5.95 11.28 10.22
CA ALA A 30 5.55 12.02 11.42
C ALA A 30 6.64 13.01 11.86
N ALA A 31 7.90 12.62 11.83
CA ALA A 31 9.03 13.51 12.13
C ALA A 31 9.12 14.67 11.11
N TYR A 32 8.97 14.36 9.82
CA TYR A 32 8.95 15.40 8.77
C TYR A 32 7.86 16.44 9.01
N LYS A 33 6.64 16.04 9.35
CA LYS A 33 5.55 16.99 9.63
C LYS A 33 5.89 18.01 10.72
N LEU A 34 6.62 17.59 11.74
CA LEU A 34 7.07 18.50 12.81
C LEU A 34 8.13 19.48 12.30
N VAL A 35 9.10 18.97 11.52
CA VAL A 35 10.18 19.81 10.93
C VAL A 35 9.61 20.80 9.92
N LYS A 36 8.66 20.38 9.07
CA LYS A 36 7.94 21.25 8.13
C LYS A 36 7.17 22.36 8.87
N ALA A 37 6.43 22.00 9.90
CA ALA A 37 5.68 22.97 10.68
C ALA A 37 6.57 24.02 11.36
N ASP A 38 7.73 23.60 11.86
CA ASP A 38 8.73 24.51 12.45
C ASP A 38 9.34 25.42 11.38
N PHE A 39 9.70 24.89 10.21
CA PHE A 39 10.20 25.66 9.07
C PHE A 39 9.21 26.74 8.64
N ILE A 40 7.93 26.40 8.46
CA ILE A 40 6.86 27.35 8.11
C ILE A 40 6.74 28.44 9.17
N LYS A 41 6.72 28.07 10.43
CA LYS A 41 6.59 29.00 11.56
C LYS A 41 7.78 29.95 11.67
N VAL A 42 9.01 29.42 11.62
CA VAL A 42 10.25 30.23 11.77
C VAL A 42 10.41 31.22 10.61
N ASN A 43 10.02 30.83 9.40
CA ASN A 43 10.12 31.69 8.21
C ASN A 43 8.85 32.54 7.97
N ASN A 44 7.85 32.44 8.84
CA ASN A 44 6.57 33.15 8.74
C ASN A 44 5.91 32.98 7.36
N LEU A 45 5.85 31.72 6.89
CA LEU A 45 5.29 31.36 5.58
C LEU A 45 3.78 31.05 5.69
N ASP A 46 3.06 31.31 4.60
CA ASP A 46 1.63 30.97 4.45
C ASP A 46 1.47 29.95 3.31
N GLU A 47 1.02 28.75 3.61
CA GLU A 47 0.80 27.68 2.63
C GLU A 47 -0.27 28.02 1.56
N ALA A 48 -1.09 29.06 1.78
CA ALA A 48 -2.08 29.53 0.82
C ALA A 48 -1.49 30.47 -0.25
N LEU A 49 -0.26 30.99 -0.04
CA LEU A 49 0.41 31.91 -0.96
C LEU A 49 1.38 31.17 -1.88
N ASP A 50 1.23 31.31 -3.21
CA ASP A 50 2.06 30.61 -4.20
C ASP A 50 3.57 30.87 -4.02
N ALA A 51 3.95 32.09 -3.65
CA ALA A 51 5.34 32.44 -3.40
C ALA A 51 5.95 31.71 -2.20
N ASP A 52 5.18 31.45 -1.17
CA ASP A 52 5.62 30.73 0.03
C ASP A 52 5.53 29.23 -0.18
N LYS A 53 4.55 28.76 -0.94
CA LYS A 53 4.45 27.36 -1.38
C LYS A 53 5.71 26.90 -2.10
N SER A 54 6.25 27.71 -3.04
CA SER A 54 7.48 27.38 -3.74
C SER A 54 8.69 27.22 -2.79
N LYS A 55 8.75 27.99 -1.70
CA LYS A 55 9.79 27.83 -0.67
C LYS A 55 9.62 26.55 0.14
N ILE A 56 8.36 26.22 0.44
CA ILE A 56 8.01 25.00 1.18
C ILE A 56 8.34 23.78 0.33
N ASP A 57 7.98 23.78 -0.96
CA ASP A 57 8.28 22.70 -1.90
C ASP A 57 9.81 22.49 -2.04
N ALA A 58 10.58 23.57 -2.15
CA ALA A 58 12.05 23.49 -2.20
C ALA A 58 12.65 22.94 -0.90
N PHE A 59 12.07 23.28 0.25
CA PHE A 59 12.48 22.70 1.53
C PHE A 59 12.15 21.20 1.61
N GLU A 60 10.98 20.79 1.12
CA GLU A 60 10.56 19.40 1.07
C GLU A 60 11.50 18.55 0.20
N GLU A 61 11.81 19.01 -1.03
CA GLU A 61 12.79 18.37 -1.91
C GLU A 61 14.17 18.22 -1.25
N ALA A 62 14.66 19.28 -0.61
CA ALA A 62 15.96 19.23 0.09
C ALA A 62 15.95 18.26 1.27
N TYR A 63 14.84 18.20 2.01
CA TYR A 63 14.69 17.28 3.14
C TYR A 63 14.65 15.83 2.67
N GLU A 64 13.91 15.52 1.59
CA GLU A 64 13.82 14.17 1.03
C GLU A 64 15.16 13.69 0.45
N LEU A 65 15.93 14.58 -0.17
CA LEU A 65 17.29 14.25 -0.64
C LEU A 65 18.22 13.91 0.51
N GLU A 66 18.16 14.64 1.63
CA GLU A 66 18.99 14.38 2.81
C GLU A 66 18.52 13.14 3.59
N LYS A 67 17.21 12.94 3.67
CA LYS A 67 16.56 11.90 4.49
C LYS A 67 15.49 11.17 3.70
N PRO A 68 15.89 10.32 2.72
CA PRO A 68 14.94 9.59 1.90
C PRO A 68 14.05 8.70 2.76
N TYR A 69 12.78 8.64 2.39
CA TYR A 69 11.81 7.79 3.07
C TYR A 69 12.08 6.30 2.81
N ASP A 70 11.92 5.52 3.85
CA ASP A 70 11.90 4.06 3.75
C ASP A 70 10.52 3.60 3.25
N VAL A 71 10.38 3.50 1.95
CA VAL A 71 9.11 3.10 1.30
C VAL A 71 8.75 1.61 1.51
N GLY A 72 9.57 0.89 2.26
CA GLY A 72 9.37 -0.53 2.52
C GLY A 72 10.01 -1.43 1.45
N THR A 73 9.79 -2.72 1.61
CA THR A 73 10.34 -3.77 0.76
C THR A 73 9.25 -4.74 0.32
N LEU A 74 9.52 -5.54 -0.73
CA LEU A 74 8.69 -6.69 -1.09
C LEU A 74 8.44 -7.61 0.12
N GLY A 75 9.47 -7.85 0.94
CA GLY A 75 9.33 -8.67 2.15
C GLY A 75 8.26 -8.16 3.10
N LEU A 76 8.22 -6.84 3.36
CA LEU A 76 7.17 -6.24 4.20
C LEU A 76 5.77 -6.37 3.58
N VAL A 77 5.65 -6.22 2.26
CA VAL A 77 4.37 -6.43 1.57
C VAL A 77 3.91 -7.88 1.75
N LEU A 78 4.80 -8.85 1.54
CA LEU A 78 4.51 -10.26 1.75
C LEU A 78 4.13 -10.59 3.20
N ASP A 79 4.80 -9.97 4.19
CA ASP A 79 4.46 -10.11 5.61
C ASP A 79 3.02 -9.65 5.90
N HIS A 80 2.58 -8.57 5.26
CA HIS A 80 1.20 -8.09 5.36
C HIS A 80 0.20 -9.08 4.73
N PHE A 81 0.52 -9.66 3.57
CA PHE A 81 -0.30 -10.74 2.98
C PHE A 81 -0.42 -11.91 3.96
N GLU A 82 0.70 -12.41 4.46
CA GLU A 82 0.72 -13.54 5.42
C GLU A 82 -0.05 -13.23 6.70
N HIS A 83 0.08 -12.00 7.23
CA HIS A 83 -0.68 -11.61 8.40
C HIS A 83 -2.18 -11.76 8.18
N VAL A 84 -2.71 -11.26 7.06
CA VAL A 84 -4.15 -11.35 6.76
C VAL A 84 -4.55 -12.78 6.42
N ILE A 85 -3.76 -13.52 5.64
CA ILE A 85 -3.98 -14.92 5.31
C ILE A 85 -4.07 -15.77 6.59
N ASN A 86 -3.14 -15.59 7.52
CA ASN A 86 -3.13 -16.29 8.81
C ASN A 86 -4.34 -15.94 9.70
N LEU A 87 -4.88 -14.72 9.54
CA LEU A 87 -6.00 -14.25 10.34
C LEU A 87 -7.36 -14.77 9.85
N VAL A 88 -7.56 -14.91 8.54
CA VAL A 88 -8.87 -15.18 7.93
C VAL A 88 -8.85 -16.23 6.81
N GLY A 89 -7.70 -16.67 6.36
CA GLY A 89 -7.54 -17.60 5.24
C GLY A 89 -7.29 -16.90 3.90
N ILE A 90 -6.68 -17.65 2.98
CA ILE A 90 -6.23 -17.14 1.68
C ILE A 90 -7.39 -16.72 0.76
N ASP A 91 -8.57 -17.29 0.93
CA ASP A 91 -9.73 -17.03 0.08
C ASP A 91 -10.32 -15.63 0.22
N TYR A 92 -9.87 -14.85 1.21
CA TYR A 92 -10.35 -13.51 1.52
C TYR A 92 -9.33 -12.40 1.22
N VAL A 93 -8.23 -12.73 0.52
CA VAL A 93 -7.13 -11.81 0.23
C VAL A 93 -6.95 -11.67 -1.27
N GLY A 94 -6.69 -10.47 -1.75
CA GLY A 94 -6.39 -10.14 -3.14
C GLY A 94 -5.37 -9.02 -3.26
N ILE A 95 -5.03 -8.64 -4.49
CA ILE A 95 -4.02 -7.63 -4.79
C ILE A 95 -4.71 -6.30 -5.08
N GLY A 96 -4.41 -5.27 -4.27
CA GLY A 96 -4.88 -3.91 -4.44
C GLY A 96 -3.84 -2.95 -5.01
N SER A 97 -2.57 -3.33 -4.99
CA SER A 97 -1.36 -2.60 -5.42
C SER A 97 -1.30 -1.10 -5.08
N ASP A 98 -2.24 -0.30 -5.57
CA ASP A 98 -2.35 1.15 -5.34
C ASP A 98 -1.25 1.95 -6.08
N PHE A 99 -0.87 1.54 -7.29
CA PHE A 99 0.25 2.12 -8.04
C PHE A 99 0.07 3.61 -8.36
N ASP A 100 -1.12 4.03 -8.74
CA ASP A 100 -1.37 5.42 -9.18
C ASP A 100 -1.77 6.37 -8.04
N GLY A 101 -2.15 5.83 -6.87
CA GLY A 101 -2.71 6.60 -5.76
C GLY A 101 -1.69 7.07 -4.70
N VAL A 102 -0.41 6.70 -4.81
CA VAL A 102 0.56 6.82 -3.68
C VAL A 102 1.83 7.60 -4.01
N SER A 103 1.82 8.40 -5.09
CA SER A 103 2.94 9.29 -5.45
C SER A 103 4.32 8.61 -5.45
N GLY A 104 4.39 7.34 -5.90
CA GLY A 104 5.65 6.59 -5.96
C GLY A 104 6.15 6.02 -4.62
N ILE A 105 5.37 6.13 -3.54
CA ILE A 105 5.71 5.55 -2.22
C ILE A 105 5.47 4.03 -2.24
N LEU A 106 6.27 3.35 -3.05
CA LEU A 106 6.19 1.91 -3.33
C LEU A 106 7.57 1.27 -3.19
N PRO A 107 7.65 -0.01 -2.78
CA PRO A 107 8.90 -0.76 -2.79
C PRO A 107 9.55 -0.73 -4.18
N GLU A 108 10.90 -0.60 -4.23
CA GLU A 108 11.66 -0.50 -5.49
C GLU A 108 11.34 -1.64 -6.47
N THR A 109 11.04 -2.82 -5.96
CA THR A 109 10.73 -4.02 -6.75
C THR A 109 9.24 -4.21 -7.06
N LEU A 110 8.36 -3.26 -6.64
CA LEU A 110 6.91 -3.30 -6.84
C LEU A 110 6.35 -1.92 -7.22
N LYS A 111 6.92 -1.28 -8.25
CA LYS A 111 6.55 0.09 -8.67
C LYS A 111 5.41 0.15 -9.67
N ASP A 112 5.17 -0.91 -10.42
CA ASP A 112 4.20 -0.97 -11.49
C ASP A 112 3.71 -2.40 -11.76
N VAL A 113 2.81 -2.55 -12.72
CA VAL A 113 2.24 -3.85 -13.10
C VAL A 113 3.31 -4.81 -13.68
N ALA A 114 4.38 -4.31 -14.29
CA ALA A 114 5.47 -5.14 -14.80
C ALA A 114 6.28 -5.79 -13.67
N SER A 115 6.13 -5.30 -12.45
CA SER A 115 6.77 -5.82 -11.24
C SER A 115 6.02 -7.00 -10.58
N TYR A 116 4.83 -7.36 -11.03
CA TYR A 116 4.09 -8.52 -10.49
C TYR A 116 4.85 -9.85 -10.51
N PRO A 117 5.72 -10.16 -11.49
CA PRO A 117 6.57 -11.34 -11.42
C PRO A 117 7.40 -11.42 -10.14
N ASN A 118 7.85 -10.28 -9.58
CA ASN A 118 8.60 -10.25 -8.31
C ASN A 118 7.71 -10.65 -7.12
N LEU A 119 6.44 -10.19 -7.10
CA LEU A 119 5.48 -10.59 -6.08
C LEU A 119 5.21 -12.10 -6.14
N ILE A 120 5.00 -12.63 -7.36
CA ILE A 120 4.75 -14.05 -7.59
C ILE A 120 5.95 -14.88 -7.13
N ALA A 121 7.17 -14.47 -7.51
CA ALA A 121 8.41 -15.15 -7.07
C ALA A 121 8.53 -15.16 -5.54
N GLY A 122 8.30 -14.02 -4.89
CA GLY A 122 8.33 -13.93 -3.43
C GLY A 122 7.28 -14.80 -2.73
N LEU A 123 6.08 -14.93 -3.30
CA LEU A 123 5.05 -15.85 -2.78
C LEU A 123 5.47 -17.31 -2.94
N LEU A 124 6.03 -17.69 -4.10
CA LEU A 124 6.56 -19.05 -4.33
C LEU A 124 7.70 -19.37 -3.35
N GLU A 125 8.63 -18.45 -3.12
CA GLU A 125 9.72 -18.59 -2.14
C GLU A 125 9.20 -18.80 -0.72
N ARG A 126 8.04 -18.23 -0.38
CA ARG A 126 7.36 -18.45 0.91
C ARG A 126 6.53 -19.72 0.97
N GLY A 127 6.54 -20.52 -0.09
CA GLY A 127 5.90 -21.84 -0.14
C GLY A 127 4.44 -21.84 -0.57
N TYR A 128 3.90 -20.73 -1.08
CA TYR A 128 2.56 -20.71 -1.66
C TYR A 128 2.54 -21.50 -2.98
N THR A 129 1.51 -22.30 -3.16
CA THR A 129 1.29 -23.04 -4.40
C THR A 129 0.78 -22.14 -5.52
N GLU A 130 0.96 -22.54 -6.78
CA GLU A 130 0.40 -21.82 -7.92
C GLU A 130 -1.12 -21.62 -7.81
N GLN A 131 -1.83 -22.59 -7.22
CA GLN A 131 -3.28 -22.48 -7.04
C GLN A 131 -3.65 -21.40 -6.02
N GLU A 132 -2.90 -21.28 -4.93
CA GLU A 132 -3.07 -20.24 -3.93
C GLU A 132 -2.73 -18.86 -4.51
N ILE A 133 -1.66 -18.76 -5.29
CA ILE A 133 -1.27 -17.53 -5.97
C ILE A 133 -2.34 -17.09 -6.97
N LYS A 134 -2.94 -18.00 -7.75
CA LYS A 134 -4.07 -17.69 -8.64
C LYS A 134 -5.28 -17.12 -7.89
N LYS A 135 -5.55 -17.60 -6.69
CA LYS A 135 -6.60 -17.03 -5.82
C LYS A 135 -6.29 -15.56 -5.47
N LEU A 136 -5.04 -15.28 -5.04
CA LEU A 136 -4.61 -13.93 -4.68
C LEU A 136 -4.63 -12.97 -5.88
N LEU A 137 -4.17 -13.42 -7.07
CA LEU A 137 -4.09 -12.59 -8.26
C LEU A 137 -5.45 -12.12 -8.78
N SER A 138 -6.44 -13.02 -8.82
CA SER A 138 -7.77 -12.67 -9.35
C SER A 138 -8.90 -13.56 -8.84
N GLY A 139 -8.63 -14.81 -8.50
CA GLY A 139 -9.68 -15.81 -8.21
C GLY A 139 -10.63 -15.36 -7.10
N ASN A 140 -10.09 -14.78 -6.03
CA ASN A 140 -10.91 -14.33 -4.90
C ASN A 140 -11.77 -13.11 -5.25
N LEU A 141 -11.23 -12.16 -6.02
CA LEU A 141 -11.97 -11.01 -6.50
C LEU A 141 -13.10 -11.45 -7.44
N MET A 142 -12.79 -12.32 -8.42
CA MET A 142 -13.78 -12.81 -9.39
C MET A 142 -14.89 -13.62 -8.71
N ARG A 143 -14.59 -14.39 -7.66
CA ARG A 143 -15.60 -15.05 -6.84
C ARG A 143 -16.58 -14.06 -6.22
N VAL A 144 -16.10 -12.98 -5.61
CA VAL A 144 -16.97 -11.96 -5.00
C VAL A 144 -17.78 -11.24 -6.06
N TRP A 145 -17.14 -10.88 -7.18
CA TRP A 145 -17.81 -10.23 -8.31
C TRP A 145 -18.98 -11.07 -8.82
N GLN A 146 -18.74 -12.34 -9.12
CA GLN A 146 -19.77 -13.26 -9.59
C GLN A 146 -20.94 -13.39 -8.59
N GLN A 147 -20.64 -13.49 -7.30
CA GLN A 147 -21.69 -13.56 -6.27
C GLN A 147 -22.57 -12.31 -6.23
N VAL A 148 -21.98 -11.13 -6.44
CA VAL A 148 -22.71 -9.87 -6.51
C VAL A 148 -23.60 -9.80 -7.74
N GLU A 149 -23.09 -10.24 -8.91
CA GLU A 149 -23.87 -10.30 -10.16
C GLU A 149 -25.05 -11.28 -10.05
N GLU A 150 -24.83 -12.47 -9.49
CA GLU A 150 -25.86 -13.48 -9.24
C GLU A 150 -26.96 -12.94 -8.29
N TYR A 151 -26.55 -12.25 -7.22
CA TYR A 151 -27.49 -11.61 -6.30
C TYR A 151 -28.30 -10.53 -6.99
N ALA A 152 -27.67 -9.63 -7.74
CA ALA A 152 -28.35 -8.56 -8.49
C ALA A 152 -29.31 -9.11 -9.55
N ALA A 153 -28.99 -10.22 -10.20
CA ALA A 153 -29.87 -10.85 -11.20
C ALA A 153 -31.10 -11.53 -10.58
N SER A 154 -31.05 -11.84 -9.28
CA SER A 154 -32.14 -12.54 -8.56
C SER A 154 -33.06 -11.59 -7.76
N HIS A 155 -32.74 -10.32 -7.67
CA HIS A 155 -33.48 -9.26 -6.92
C HIS A 155 -33.74 -8.03 -7.80
#